data_6941f4a1eabeb7af00abfb2020ea3474
#
_entry.id   6941f4a1eabeb7af00abfb2020ea3474
#
_cell.length_a   1.000
_cell.length_b   1.000
_cell.length_c   1.000
_cell.angle_alpha   90.00
_cell.angle_beta   90.00
_cell.angle_gamma   90.00
#
_symmetry.space_group_name_H-M   'P 1'
#
loop_
_entity.id
_entity.type
_entity.pdbx_description
1 polymer ?
#
loop_
_entity_poly.entity_id
_entity_poly.type
_entity_poly.pdbx_seq_one_letter_code
_entity_poly.pdbx_strand_id
1 'polypeptide(L)'
;HLINIYEKDGDKIWLKNKYPTLKDTNQTILIESSDHQGDISTYTREDNQELMKFGLKCFQKMNNSGRYQSVLWYKNFGPKSDGSLTHPHMQIVGLYHKDGYHDIGADNFKGFEVGRSGSVEMNLSARPVQGYQEVNILTHDNTNLDTWADLIQKGTQYVRSVLSHGVDSYNLFFYPINDGQGTCCKIIPRFYASPY
;
A
#
# COMPACT_ATOMS: atom_id res chain seq x y z
N HIS A 1 -5.37 -28.69 7.34
CA HIS A 1 -6.10 -27.42 7.30
C HIS A 1 -5.81 -26.73 5.98
N LEU A 2 -6.78 -26.76 5.07
CA LEU A 2 -6.70 -26.02 3.80
C LEU A 2 -6.64 -24.52 4.13
N ILE A 3 -5.51 -23.89 3.83
CA ILE A 3 -5.39 -22.44 3.81
C ILE A 3 -6.26 -21.96 2.64
N ASN A 4 -7.23 -21.10 2.90
CA ASN A 4 -8.08 -20.54 1.86
C ASN A 4 -7.25 -19.55 1.02
N ILE A 5 -6.65 -20.04 -0.05
CA ILE A 5 -5.98 -19.23 -1.07
C ILE A 5 -7.05 -18.68 -2.00
N TYR A 6 -7.08 -17.37 -2.17
CA TYR A 6 -7.99 -16.67 -3.09
C TYR A 6 -7.41 -16.53 -4.49
N GLU A 7 -6.09 -16.28 -4.56
CA GLU A 7 -5.37 -16.05 -5.83
C GLU A 7 -3.89 -16.39 -5.65
N LYS A 8 -3.22 -16.80 -6.73
CA LYS A 8 -1.78 -17.04 -6.77
C LYS A 8 -1.23 -16.60 -8.13
N ASP A 9 -0.04 -15.98 -8.11
CA ASP A 9 0.73 -15.60 -9.30
C ASP A 9 2.22 -15.80 -9.01
N GLY A 10 2.81 -16.86 -9.61
CA GLY A 10 4.15 -17.28 -9.28
C GLY A 10 4.27 -17.66 -7.81
N ASP A 11 5.11 -16.94 -7.08
CA ASP A 11 5.33 -17.08 -5.65
C ASP A 11 4.49 -16.11 -4.79
N LYS A 12 3.80 -15.15 -5.43
CA LYS A 12 2.88 -14.24 -4.79
C LYS A 12 1.57 -14.96 -4.47
N ILE A 13 1.08 -14.82 -3.23
CA ILE A 13 -0.10 -15.56 -2.77
C ILE A 13 -1.02 -14.63 -1.99
N TRP A 14 -2.27 -14.53 -2.44
CA TRP A 14 -3.33 -13.87 -1.68
C TRP A 14 -4.20 -14.89 -0.98
N LEU A 15 -4.28 -14.80 0.35
CA LEU A 15 -4.94 -15.81 1.19
C LEU A 15 -5.67 -15.19 2.38
N LYS A 16 -6.57 -15.96 2.98
CA LYS A 16 -7.26 -15.58 4.21
C LYS A 16 -6.28 -15.51 5.38
N ASN A 17 -6.35 -14.45 6.17
CA ASN A 17 -5.61 -14.38 7.43
C ASN A 17 -6.13 -15.43 8.42
N LYS A 18 -5.25 -16.29 8.88
CA LYS A 18 -5.59 -17.35 9.87
C LYS A 18 -5.87 -16.77 11.25
N TYR A 19 -5.31 -15.61 11.57
CA TYR A 19 -5.38 -14.97 12.87
C TYR A 19 -5.95 -13.56 12.76
N PRO A 20 -7.25 -13.41 12.44
CA PRO A 20 -7.87 -12.11 12.32
C PRO A 20 -7.94 -11.43 13.70
N THR A 21 -7.60 -10.13 13.75
CA THR A 21 -7.58 -9.31 14.96
C THR A 21 -8.74 -8.33 15.02
N LEU A 22 -9.36 -8.00 13.89
CA LEU A 22 -10.46 -7.05 13.79
C LEU A 22 -11.80 -7.78 13.69
N LYS A 23 -12.79 -7.32 14.44
CA LYS A 23 -14.17 -7.82 14.36
C LYS A 23 -14.87 -7.30 13.10
N ASP A 24 -15.84 -8.06 12.63
CA ASP A 24 -16.70 -7.69 11.49
C ASP A 24 -15.91 -7.33 10.24
N THR A 25 -14.85 -8.10 9.95
CA THR A 25 -13.98 -7.92 8.80
C THR A 25 -13.62 -9.25 8.12
N ASN A 26 -13.28 -9.17 6.85
CA ASN A 26 -12.55 -10.23 6.17
C ASN A 26 -11.10 -9.80 6.00
N GLN A 27 -10.22 -10.29 6.88
CA GLN A 27 -8.80 -10.01 6.82
C GLN A 27 -8.09 -11.00 5.92
N THR A 28 -7.35 -10.49 4.96
CA THR A 28 -6.52 -11.28 4.06
C THR A 28 -5.08 -10.76 4.04
N ILE A 29 -4.17 -11.64 3.68
CA ILE A 29 -2.75 -11.36 3.54
C ILE A 29 -2.36 -11.63 2.09
N LEU A 30 -1.57 -10.75 1.53
CA LEU A 30 -0.89 -10.92 0.26
C LEU A 30 0.60 -11.12 0.56
N ILE A 31 1.08 -12.34 0.43
CA ILE A 31 2.49 -12.69 0.51
C ILE A 31 3.17 -12.18 -0.76
N GLU A 32 4.25 -11.43 -0.60
CA GLU A 32 4.89 -10.69 -1.68
C GLU A 32 5.82 -11.55 -2.53
N SER A 33 6.51 -12.50 -1.88
CA SER A 33 7.41 -13.44 -2.54
C SER A 33 7.64 -14.67 -1.66
N SER A 34 8.32 -15.68 -2.18
CA SER A 34 8.81 -16.84 -1.41
C SER A 34 10.02 -16.49 -0.53
N ASP A 35 10.67 -15.36 -0.77
CA ASP A 35 11.79 -14.90 0.03
C ASP A 35 11.32 -14.36 1.38
N HIS A 36 12.00 -14.78 2.46
CA HIS A 36 11.69 -14.33 3.82
C HIS A 36 12.22 -12.95 4.14
N GLN A 37 13.02 -12.37 3.26
CA GLN A 37 13.62 -11.06 3.42
C GLN A 37 13.33 -10.17 2.21
N GLY A 38 13.49 -8.88 2.41
CA GLY A 38 13.26 -7.88 1.38
C GLY A 38 12.02 -7.03 1.64
N ASP A 39 11.87 -6.04 0.81
CA ASP A 39 10.72 -5.16 0.75
C ASP A 39 10.70 -4.40 -0.59
N ILE A 40 9.71 -3.60 -0.79
CA ILE A 40 9.51 -2.84 -2.03
C ILE A 40 10.75 -2.02 -2.41
N SER A 41 11.50 -1.48 -1.44
CA SER A 41 12.70 -0.69 -1.72
C SER A 41 13.89 -1.52 -2.25
N THR A 42 13.86 -2.84 -2.05
CA THR A 42 14.98 -3.76 -2.35
C THR A 42 14.67 -4.79 -3.44
N TYR A 43 13.41 -4.98 -3.82
CA TYR A 43 13.04 -5.87 -4.91
C TYR A 43 13.64 -5.44 -6.24
N THR A 44 13.76 -6.37 -7.20
CA THR A 44 14.04 -5.99 -8.57
C THR A 44 12.88 -5.13 -9.10
N ARG A 45 13.16 -4.37 -10.15
CA ARG A 45 12.13 -3.54 -10.78
C ARG A 45 10.96 -4.37 -11.29
N GLU A 46 11.27 -5.48 -11.91
CA GLU A 46 10.33 -6.43 -12.50
C GLU A 46 9.44 -7.06 -11.41
N ASP A 47 10.04 -7.57 -10.32
CA ASP A 47 9.30 -8.17 -9.21
C ASP A 47 8.36 -7.15 -8.55
N ASN A 48 8.82 -5.90 -8.38
CA ASN A 48 8.00 -4.83 -7.83
C ASN A 48 6.82 -4.47 -8.73
N GLN A 49 7.04 -4.38 -10.06
CA GLN A 49 5.97 -4.12 -11.02
C GLN A 49 4.91 -5.22 -11.01
N GLU A 50 5.34 -6.48 -11.02
CA GLU A 50 4.42 -7.63 -10.92
C GLU A 50 3.66 -7.65 -9.60
N LEU A 51 4.34 -7.38 -8.49
CA LEU A 51 3.73 -7.32 -7.16
C LEU A 51 2.65 -6.24 -7.08
N MET A 52 2.91 -5.03 -7.57
CA MET A 52 1.93 -3.94 -7.54
C MET A 52 0.71 -4.24 -8.41
N LYS A 53 0.90 -4.81 -9.60
CA LYS A 53 -0.20 -5.26 -10.47
C LYS A 53 -1.04 -6.35 -9.81
N PHE A 54 -0.38 -7.34 -9.21
CA PHE A 54 -1.06 -8.43 -8.50
C PHE A 54 -1.84 -7.91 -7.29
N GLY A 55 -1.24 -7.02 -6.50
CA GLY A 55 -1.89 -6.39 -5.35
C GLY A 55 -3.13 -5.59 -5.76
N LEU A 56 -3.02 -4.77 -6.82
CA LEU A 56 -4.16 -4.01 -7.34
C LEU A 56 -5.28 -4.93 -7.84
N LYS A 57 -4.95 -5.99 -8.57
CA LYS A 57 -5.91 -7.01 -9.02
C LYS A 57 -6.66 -7.63 -7.84
N CYS A 58 -5.94 -8.04 -6.80
CA CYS A 58 -6.54 -8.64 -5.60
C CYS A 58 -7.44 -7.65 -4.85
N PHE A 59 -6.97 -6.41 -4.69
CA PHE A 59 -7.73 -5.33 -4.09
C PHE A 59 -9.03 -5.06 -4.86
N GLN A 60 -8.96 -4.87 -6.18
CA GLN A 60 -10.12 -4.63 -7.04
C GLN A 60 -11.10 -5.82 -6.99
N LYS A 61 -10.62 -7.05 -6.99
CA LYS A 61 -11.44 -8.26 -6.87
C LYS A 61 -12.25 -8.28 -5.57
N MET A 62 -11.64 -7.89 -4.46
CA MET A 62 -12.35 -7.78 -3.18
C MET A 62 -13.31 -6.59 -3.17
N ASN A 63 -12.85 -5.43 -3.61
CA ASN A 63 -13.62 -4.18 -3.60
C ASN A 63 -14.87 -4.28 -4.49
N ASN A 64 -14.75 -4.86 -5.67
CA ASN A 64 -15.84 -5.02 -6.63
C ASN A 64 -16.79 -6.20 -6.31
N SER A 65 -16.53 -6.94 -5.23
CA SER A 65 -17.39 -8.06 -4.83
C SER A 65 -18.77 -7.63 -4.32
N GLY A 66 -18.94 -6.37 -3.96
CA GLY A 66 -20.16 -5.82 -3.38
C GLY A 66 -20.49 -6.30 -1.96
N ARG A 67 -19.57 -7.04 -1.32
CA ARG A 67 -19.78 -7.64 0.02
C ARG A 67 -19.40 -6.72 1.17
N TYR A 68 -18.59 -5.70 0.92
CA TYR A 68 -17.98 -4.84 1.93
C TYR A 68 -18.38 -3.41 1.70
N GLN A 69 -18.57 -2.67 2.78
CA GLN A 69 -18.81 -1.23 2.71
C GLN A 69 -17.55 -0.49 2.22
N SER A 70 -16.39 -0.98 2.64
CA SER A 70 -15.10 -0.53 2.12
C SER A 70 -14.05 -1.63 2.19
N VAL A 71 -13.01 -1.50 1.38
CA VAL A 71 -11.86 -2.42 1.37
C VAL A 71 -10.58 -1.61 1.53
N LEU A 72 -9.78 -1.96 2.53
CA LEU A 72 -8.48 -1.35 2.80
C LEU A 72 -7.38 -2.20 2.19
N TRP A 73 -6.38 -1.56 1.58
CA TRP A 73 -5.15 -2.20 1.14
C TRP A 73 -3.96 -1.42 1.68
N TYR A 74 -3.08 -2.10 2.41
CA TYR A 74 -1.94 -1.45 3.05
C TYR A 74 -0.77 -2.41 3.30
N LYS A 75 0.41 -1.83 3.55
CA LYS A 75 1.62 -2.52 3.98
C LYS A 75 2.20 -1.83 5.21
N ASN A 76 2.60 -2.64 6.18
CA ASN A 76 3.41 -2.22 7.31
C ASN A 76 4.81 -2.80 7.14
N PHE A 77 5.83 -1.96 7.09
CA PHE A 77 7.22 -2.38 6.96
C PHE A 77 8.09 -1.78 8.07
N GLY A 78 8.86 -2.64 8.72
CA GLY A 78 9.82 -2.27 9.75
C GLY A 78 9.24 -2.16 11.17
N PRO A 79 10.10 -2.02 12.20
CA PRO A 79 9.72 -2.18 13.59
C PRO A 79 8.81 -1.05 14.14
N LYS A 80 8.72 0.09 13.46
CA LYS A 80 7.92 1.25 13.89
C LYS A 80 6.59 1.39 13.13
N SER A 81 6.24 0.38 12.34
CA SER A 81 5.06 0.41 11.44
C SER A 81 3.86 -0.38 11.96
N ASP A 82 3.93 -0.94 13.17
CA ASP A 82 2.96 -1.88 13.75
C ASP A 82 2.81 -3.20 12.96
N GLY A 83 3.83 -3.59 12.20
CA GLY A 83 3.90 -4.89 11.53
C GLY A 83 4.25 -6.01 12.50
N SER A 84 3.44 -7.07 12.56
CA SER A 84 3.65 -8.22 13.45
C SER A 84 4.35 -9.43 12.81
N LEU A 85 4.36 -9.49 11.48
CA LEU A 85 4.97 -10.57 10.71
C LEU A 85 6.26 -10.08 10.03
N THR A 86 7.31 -10.87 10.14
CA THR A 86 8.60 -10.57 9.49
C THR A 86 8.62 -10.91 8.01
N HIS A 87 7.88 -11.93 7.59
CA HIS A 87 7.79 -12.28 6.16
C HIS A 87 7.12 -11.16 5.37
N PRO A 88 7.70 -10.71 4.23
CA PRO A 88 7.16 -9.61 3.45
C PRO A 88 5.73 -9.84 2.99
N HIS A 89 4.83 -8.94 3.37
CA HIS A 89 3.42 -9.05 3.05
C HIS A 89 2.71 -7.70 3.01
N MET A 90 1.57 -7.69 2.35
CA MET A 90 0.55 -6.65 2.41
C MET A 90 -0.73 -7.21 3.03
N GLN A 91 -1.63 -6.35 3.41
CA GLN A 91 -2.96 -6.72 3.88
C GLN A 91 -4.03 -6.12 3.00
N ILE A 92 -5.07 -6.92 2.70
CA ILE A 92 -6.29 -6.46 2.04
C ILE A 92 -7.45 -6.85 2.96
N VAL A 93 -8.19 -5.87 3.46
CA VAL A 93 -9.18 -6.06 4.52
C VAL A 93 -10.52 -5.50 4.09
N GLY A 94 -11.50 -6.38 3.94
CA GLY A 94 -12.89 -6.00 3.71
C GLY A 94 -13.61 -5.67 5.02
N LEU A 95 -14.17 -4.47 5.11
CA LEU A 95 -14.98 -4.00 6.23
C LEU A 95 -16.46 -4.16 5.90
N TYR A 96 -17.20 -4.97 6.67
CA TYR A 96 -18.62 -5.24 6.36
C TYR A 96 -19.53 -4.05 6.63
N HIS A 97 -19.27 -3.28 7.69
CA HIS A 97 -20.20 -2.27 8.22
C HIS A 97 -19.54 -0.92 8.51
N LYS A 98 -18.32 -0.70 8.03
CA LYS A 98 -17.59 0.55 8.25
C LYS A 98 -17.06 1.11 6.94
N ASP A 99 -17.16 2.41 6.79
CA ASP A 99 -16.43 3.15 5.78
C ASP A 99 -15.04 3.49 6.33
N GLY A 100 -14.02 2.77 5.85
CA GLY A 100 -12.62 3.00 6.22
C GLY A 100 -12.02 4.25 5.58
N TYR A 101 -12.77 4.95 4.71
CA TYR A 101 -12.36 6.15 4.01
C TYR A 101 -13.14 7.40 4.42
N HIS A 102 -13.94 7.30 5.46
CA HIS A 102 -14.85 8.36 5.94
C HIS A 102 -14.17 9.74 6.04
N ASP A 103 -12.92 9.78 6.58
CA ASP A 103 -12.19 11.04 6.79
C ASP A 103 -11.21 11.36 5.65
N ILE A 104 -11.28 10.62 4.54
CA ILE A 104 -10.36 10.76 3.40
C ILE A 104 -11.07 11.45 2.25
N GLY A 105 -10.54 12.58 1.83
CA GLY A 105 -11.06 13.34 0.70
C GLY A 105 -10.03 13.59 -0.38
N ALA A 106 -10.48 14.09 -1.54
CA ALA A 106 -9.62 14.38 -2.68
C ALA A 106 -8.44 15.32 -2.34
N ASP A 107 -8.61 16.19 -1.36
CA ASP A 107 -7.54 17.12 -0.94
C ASP A 107 -6.36 16.40 -0.24
N ASN A 108 -6.58 15.21 0.31
CA ASN A 108 -5.49 14.42 0.91
C ASN A 108 -4.54 13.85 -0.15
N PHE A 109 -4.94 13.84 -1.43
CA PHE A 109 -4.14 13.33 -2.54
C PHE A 109 -3.48 14.43 -3.36
N LYS A 110 -3.78 15.71 -3.05
CA LYS A 110 -3.15 16.88 -3.67
C LYS A 110 -1.89 17.28 -2.91
N GLY A 111 -0.94 17.86 -3.61
CA GLY A 111 0.28 18.30 -2.98
C GLY A 111 1.22 19.04 -3.92
N PHE A 112 2.44 19.24 -3.45
CA PHE A 112 3.52 19.79 -4.27
C PHE A 112 4.00 18.70 -5.23
N GLU A 113 3.76 18.86 -6.52
CA GLU A 113 4.20 17.90 -7.54
C GLU A 113 5.73 17.83 -7.59
N VAL A 114 6.25 16.62 -7.40
CA VAL A 114 7.67 16.30 -7.46
C VAL A 114 8.05 15.73 -8.83
N GLY A 115 7.11 15.07 -9.48
CA GLY A 115 7.30 14.49 -10.80
C GLY A 115 6.03 13.90 -11.39
N ARG A 116 6.04 13.79 -12.72
CA ARG A 116 4.94 13.21 -13.50
C ARG A 116 5.49 12.39 -14.67
N SER A 117 4.84 11.27 -14.95
CA SER A 117 5.13 10.47 -16.14
C SER A 117 3.83 9.86 -16.67
N GLY A 118 3.35 10.38 -17.80
CA GLY A 118 2.03 10.02 -18.35
C GLY A 118 0.90 10.35 -17.37
N SER A 119 0.07 9.36 -17.07
CA SER A 119 -1.03 9.47 -16.10
C SER A 119 -0.61 9.28 -14.64
N VAL A 120 0.69 9.11 -14.37
CA VAL A 120 1.22 8.91 -13.01
C VAL A 120 1.85 10.18 -12.49
N GLU A 121 1.43 10.58 -11.28
CA GLU A 121 1.91 11.75 -10.56
C GLU A 121 2.55 11.33 -9.23
N MET A 122 3.64 12.00 -8.87
CA MET A 122 4.25 11.94 -7.54
C MET A 122 4.22 13.32 -6.92
N ASN A 123 3.66 13.46 -5.73
CA ASN A 123 3.61 14.73 -5.00
C ASN A 123 3.85 14.54 -3.50
N LEU A 124 4.27 15.61 -2.84
CA LEU A 124 4.29 15.73 -1.38
C LEU A 124 2.94 16.25 -0.91
N SER A 125 2.26 15.48 -0.06
CA SER A 125 0.91 15.80 0.40
C SER A 125 0.83 17.15 1.08
N ALA A 126 -0.04 18.03 0.59
CA ALA A 126 -0.34 19.31 1.24
C ALA A 126 -1.29 19.13 2.44
N ARG A 127 -2.03 18.02 2.48
CA ARG A 127 -2.96 17.67 3.57
C ARG A 127 -2.75 16.21 3.99
N PRO A 128 -1.72 15.94 4.82
CA PRO A 128 -1.42 14.60 5.30
C PRO A 128 -2.59 13.99 6.06
N VAL A 129 -2.75 12.66 5.97
CA VAL A 129 -3.77 11.90 6.71
C VAL A 129 -3.26 11.51 8.10
N GLN A 130 -2.04 11.01 8.19
CA GLN A 130 -1.50 10.45 9.43
C GLN A 130 -0.21 11.09 9.92
N GLY A 131 0.57 11.73 9.04
CA GLY A 131 1.84 12.32 9.37
C GLY A 131 2.00 13.70 8.77
N TYR A 132 3.12 14.36 9.10
CA TYR A 132 3.44 15.65 8.52
C TYR A 132 4.20 15.54 7.17
N GLN A 133 4.70 14.35 6.84
CA GLN A 133 5.30 14.06 5.53
C GLN A 133 4.69 12.79 4.95
N GLU A 134 3.95 12.94 3.88
CA GLU A 134 3.39 11.83 3.11
C GLU A 134 3.70 12.05 1.64
N VAL A 135 4.18 11.01 0.98
CA VAL A 135 4.39 11.02 -0.47
C VAL A 135 3.20 10.34 -1.12
N ASN A 136 2.52 11.04 -2.02
CA ASN A 136 1.45 10.49 -2.84
C ASN A 136 2.01 10.05 -4.19
N ILE A 137 1.64 8.85 -4.63
CA ILE A 137 1.92 8.35 -5.96
C ILE A 137 0.60 7.89 -6.57
N LEU A 138 0.11 8.68 -7.53
CA LEU A 138 -1.20 8.53 -8.12
C LEU A 138 -1.10 7.97 -9.54
N THR A 139 -1.91 6.96 -9.84
CA THR A 139 -2.29 6.65 -11.22
C THR A 139 -3.75 7.02 -11.40
N HIS A 140 -4.05 7.93 -12.32
CA HIS A 140 -5.39 8.50 -12.46
C HIS A 140 -6.39 7.58 -13.17
N ASP A 141 -5.89 6.57 -13.88
CA ASP A 141 -6.67 5.69 -14.75
C ASP A 141 -6.27 4.20 -14.67
N ASN A 142 -5.32 3.87 -13.79
CA ASN A 142 -4.76 2.52 -13.64
C ASN A 142 -4.18 1.91 -14.93
N THR A 143 -3.72 2.72 -15.90
CA THR A 143 -3.16 2.23 -17.17
C THR A 143 -1.64 2.13 -17.16
N ASN A 144 -0.92 3.05 -16.50
CA ASN A 144 0.54 3.09 -16.43
C ASN A 144 1.08 2.43 -15.15
N LEU A 145 0.68 1.19 -14.89
CA LEU A 145 0.98 0.51 -13.62
C LEU A 145 2.46 0.22 -13.42
N ASP A 146 3.24 0.02 -14.48
CA ASP A 146 4.69 -0.16 -14.38
C ASP A 146 5.36 1.12 -13.87
N THR A 147 5.01 2.27 -14.43
CA THR A 147 5.51 3.57 -13.98
C THR A 147 5.05 3.86 -12.54
N TRP A 148 3.80 3.53 -12.21
CA TRP A 148 3.27 3.69 -10.86
C TRP A 148 4.05 2.84 -9.84
N ALA A 149 4.30 1.58 -10.14
CA ALA A 149 5.12 0.69 -9.32
C ALA A 149 6.57 1.19 -9.17
N ASP A 150 7.19 1.66 -10.26
CA ASP A 150 8.53 2.23 -10.26
C ASP A 150 8.62 3.46 -9.33
N LEU A 151 7.63 4.34 -9.37
CA LEU A 151 7.62 5.53 -8.52
C LEU A 151 7.34 5.19 -7.05
N ILE A 152 6.51 4.17 -6.75
CA ILE A 152 6.36 3.64 -5.40
C ILE A 152 7.69 3.13 -4.87
N GLN A 153 8.42 2.35 -5.65
CA GLN A 153 9.74 1.84 -5.27
C GLN A 153 10.73 2.99 -5.01
N LYS A 154 10.81 3.97 -5.90
CA LYS A 154 11.67 5.15 -5.71
C LYS A 154 11.26 5.94 -4.46
N GLY A 155 9.98 6.09 -4.21
CA GLY A 155 9.47 6.76 -3.01
C GLY A 155 9.86 6.03 -1.72
N THR A 156 9.76 4.70 -1.68
CA THR A 156 10.19 3.90 -0.52
C THR A 156 11.71 3.95 -0.33
N GLN A 157 12.49 3.90 -1.41
CA GLN A 157 13.94 4.08 -1.37
C GLN A 157 14.33 5.46 -0.82
N TYR A 158 13.67 6.52 -1.28
CA TYR A 158 13.89 7.88 -0.77
C TYR A 158 13.59 7.99 0.71
N VAL A 159 12.44 7.46 1.16
CA VAL A 159 12.05 7.47 2.57
C VAL A 159 13.09 6.75 3.44
N ARG A 160 13.62 5.63 3.00
CA ARG A 160 14.59 4.84 3.76
C ARG A 160 16.02 5.38 3.74
N SER A 161 16.42 6.08 2.69
CA SER A 161 17.82 6.46 2.49
C SER A 161 18.09 7.95 2.67
N VAL A 162 17.10 8.82 2.44
CA VAL A 162 17.33 10.27 2.32
C VAL A 162 16.66 11.06 3.45
N LEU A 163 15.45 10.68 3.86
CA LEU A 163 14.64 11.53 4.77
C LEU A 163 15.25 11.72 6.17
N SER A 164 15.96 10.77 6.70
CA SER A 164 16.79 10.97 7.89
C SER A 164 17.61 9.73 8.23
N HIS A 165 18.68 9.93 8.99
CA HIS A 165 19.41 8.85 9.65
C HIS A 165 18.45 8.14 10.64
N GLY A 166 17.96 6.93 10.26
CA GLY A 166 17.15 6.10 11.15
C GLY A 166 15.68 5.88 10.75
N VAL A 167 15.24 6.28 9.56
CA VAL A 167 13.97 5.80 9.03
C VAL A 167 14.13 4.39 8.48
N ASP A 168 13.85 3.42 9.33
CA ASP A 168 13.89 1.99 9.05
C ASP A 168 12.51 1.38 8.76
N SER A 169 11.48 2.22 8.84
CA SER A 169 10.08 1.78 8.80
C SER A 169 9.21 2.73 7.99
N TYR A 170 8.22 2.17 7.29
CA TYR A 170 7.21 2.95 6.57
C TYR A 170 5.89 2.18 6.52
N ASN A 171 4.80 2.92 6.26
CA ASN A 171 3.54 2.33 5.83
C ASN A 171 3.25 2.73 4.39
N LEU A 172 2.62 1.83 3.64
CA LEU A 172 1.92 2.14 2.41
C LEU A 172 0.44 2.01 2.65
N PHE A 173 -0.34 2.99 2.20
CA PHE A 173 -1.79 2.93 2.14
C PHE A 173 -2.26 3.21 0.73
N PHE A 174 -3.13 2.35 0.23
CA PHE A 174 -3.65 2.44 -1.13
C PHE A 174 -5.11 2.88 -1.09
N TYR A 175 -5.42 3.92 -1.84
CA TYR A 175 -6.74 4.53 -1.88
C TYR A 175 -7.28 4.52 -3.30
N PRO A 176 -8.52 4.05 -3.52
CA PRO A 176 -9.18 4.27 -4.80
C PRO A 176 -9.46 5.77 -4.97
N ILE A 177 -9.19 6.30 -6.15
CA ILE A 177 -9.48 7.67 -6.55
C ILE A 177 -10.29 7.68 -7.85
N ASN A 178 -10.88 8.82 -8.20
CA ASN A 178 -11.65 8.96 -9.44
C ASN A 178 -12.73 7.87 -9.59
N ASP A 179 -13.55 7.67 -8.56
CA ASP A 179 -14.60 6.64 -8.54
C ASP A 179 -14.07 5.22 -8.81
N GLY A 180 -12.83 4.94 -8.37
CA GLY A 180 -12.17 3.65 -8.51
C GLY A 180 -11.45 3.44 -9.85
N GLN A 181 -11.45 4.43 -10.74
CA GLN A 181 -10.70 4.36 -12.00
C GLN A 181 -9.20 4.50 -11.79
N GLY A 182 -8.78 5.21 -10.74
CA GLY A 182 -7.40 5.43 -10.36
C GLY A 182 -7.08 4.91 -8.96
N THR A 183 -5.79 4.94 -8.62
CA THR A 183 -5.30 4.53 -7.29
C THR A 183 -4.19 5.48 -6.82
N CYS A 184 -4.26 5.89 -5.57
CA CYS A 184 -3.19 6.59 -4.88
C CYS A 184 -2.50 5.66 -3.90
N CYS A 185 -1.18 5.51 -4.00
CA CYS A 185 -0.36 4.97 -2.93
C CYS A 185 0.20 6.11 -2.10
N LYS A 186 -0.11 6.16 -0.80
CA LYS A 186 0.55 7.03 0.16
C LYS A 186 1.69 6.30 0.83
N ILE A 187 2.87 6.89 0.82
CA ILE A 187 4.05 6.41 1.53
C ILE A 187 4.22 7.27 2.78
N ILE A 188 4.18 6.65 3.94
CA ILE A 188 4.26 7.33 5.23
C ILE A 188 5.51 6.83 5.96
N PRO A 189 6.55 7.67 6.11
CA PRO A 189 7.72 7.31 6.89
C PRO A 189 7.34 7.17 8.38
N ARG A 190 7.94 6.17 9.04
CA ARG A 190 7.76 5.94 10.47
C ARG A 190 9.08 6.10 11.21
N PHE A 191 9.11 7.03 12.14
CA PHE A 191 10.26 7.33 13.00
C PHE A 191 9.78 7.88 14.34
N TYR A 192 10.64 7.78 15.33
CA TYR A 192 10.38 8.48 16.60
C TYR A 192 10.88 9.92 16.45
N ALA A 193 9.99 10.88 16.63
CA ALA A 193 10.39 12.28 16.76
C ALA A 193 10.89 12.49 18.18
N SER A 194 12.11 13.04 18.34
CA SER A 194 12.53 13.56 19.65
C SER A 194 11.68 14.78 19.97
N PRO A 195 11.17 14.90 21.20
CA PRO A 195 10.43 16.10 21.62
C PRO A 195 11.35 17.32 21.84
N TYR A 196 12.68 17.16 21.60
CA TYR A 196 13.70 18.20 21.79
C TYR A 196 14.58 18.32 20.55
#